data_0eecfa1c432f3b9f944edfca211abf1f
#
_entry.id   0eecfa1c432f3b9f944edfca211abf1f
#
_cell.length_a   1.000
_cell.length_b   1.000
_cell.length_c   1.000
_cell.angle_alpha   90.00
_cell.angle_beta   90.00
_cell.angle_gamma   90.00
#
_symmetry.space_group_name_H-M   'P 1'
#
loop_
_entity.id
_entity.type
_entity.pdbx_description
1 polymer ?
#
loop_
_entity_poly.entity_id
_entity_poly.type
_entity_poly.pdbx_seq_one_letter_code
_entity_poly.pdbx_strand_id
1 'polypeptide(L)'
;MLRLKSLGWGVTKGITDAILTGSALSNVLLLMVFSLLLPFLSQSTATGITWQLLPFQIIIQITLGVIMGWVSARMLVSLLIKQNWTQNAVQDSLVSASIALWLVVLADHLPVFSGYMAVIAMGFFLIELDAPLARRLRGGFDSLWTIAEIILFVLLGASIQLNVLGNNLLVGLLILGIGTLIGRSLGWYLSTVGSNWTWKEQLFLLPANSAKATVQAATGAIPLAQGITGGETILAIAALSILVTAPLGAWAIPTFAPKLLERGEVDPTKVAISGCPVFLAAVDDSALAADVLVKAADLARRSDGEVIVLYVDNLGDQQAIALLQGKSQKLLSDIRYEFLSLSGTVPEEILRVAESRKVTDIVIGKRGHHPWEQVLVGSVSQAVLETSLIPVILVESRSEQSIYS
;
A
#
# COMPACT_ATOMS: atom_id res chain seq x y z
N MET A 1 -11.59 3.60 -3.74
CA MET A 1 -11.78 2.22 -4.22
C MET A 1 -11.45 1.17 -3.18
N LEU A 2 -10.28 1.17 -2.55
CA LEU A 2 -9.92 0.21 -1.50
C LEU A 2 -10.95 0.14 -0.36
N ARG A 3 -11.43 1.30 0.12
CA ARG A 3 -12.48 1.38 1.13
C ARG A 3 -13.83 0.78 0.67
N LEU A 4 -14.20 0.91 -0.60
CA LEU A 4 -15.41 0.28 -1.13
C LEU A 4 -15.27 -1.24 -1.17
N LYS A 5 -14.10 -1.73 -1.55
CA LYS A 5 -13.77 -3.17 -1.52
C LYS A 5 -13.86 -3.72 -0.09
N SER A 6 -13.31 -3.03 0.90
CA SER A 6 -13.40 -3.45 2.31
C SER A 6 -14.83 -3.42 2.87
N LEU A 7 -15.73 -2.61 2.28
CA LEU A 7 -17.15 -2.58 2.60
C LEU A 7 -18.00 -3.58 1.81
N GLY A 8 -17.38 -4.35 0.91
CA GLY A 8 -18.04 -5.38 0.09
C GLY A 8 -18.72 -4.89 -1.19
N TRP A 9 -18.62 -3.59 -1.53
CA TRP A 9 -19.25 -3.07 -2.74
C TRP A 9 -18.54 -3.50 -4.02
N GLY A 10 -19.29 -4.15 -4.93
CA GLY A 10 -18.79 -4.60 -6.23
C GLY A 10 -17.77 -5.74 -6.18
N VAL A 11 -17.67 -6.45 -5.05
CA VAL A 11 -16.72 -7.56 -4.86
C VAL A 11 -17.18 -8.82 -5.60
N THR A 12 -18.49 -9.12 -5.59
CA THR A 12 -19.08 -10.35 -6.14
C THR A 12 -18.69 -10.59 -7.61
N LYS A 13 -18.67 -9.53 -8.40
CA LYS A 13 -18.30 -9.58 -9.83
C LYS A 13 -16.90 -9.03 -10.13
N GLY A 14 -16.10 -8.79 -9.10
CA GLY A 14 -14.73 -8.29 -9.24
C GLY A 14 -14.61 -6.86 -9.77
N ILE A 15 -15.68 -6.04 -9.71
CA ILE A 15 -15.75 -4.70 -10.31
C ILE A 15 -14.71 -3.78 -9.70
N THR A 16 -14.60 -3.76 -8.37
CA THR A 16 -13.63 -2.93 -7.65
C THR A 16 -12.18 -3.32 -7.95
N ASP A 17 -11.90 -4.61 -8.12
CA ASP A 17 -10.58 -5.10 -8.53
C ASP A 17 -10.25 -4.73 -9.96
N ALA A 18 -11.21 -4.88 -10.87
CA ALA A 18 -11.06 -4.47 -12.27
C ALA A 18 -10.78 -2.97 -12.41
N ILE A 19 -11.47 -2.12 -11.61
CA ILE A 19 -11.24 -0.67 -11.61
C ILE A 19 -9.83 -0.34 -11.07
N LEU A 20 -9.41 -0.96 -9.97
CA LEU A 20 -8.09 -0.74 -9.39
C LEU A 20 -6.98 -1.14 -10.36
N THR A 21 -7.07 -2.34 -10.93
CA THR A 21 -6.10 -2.86 -11.90
C THR A 21 -6.10 -2.05 -13.19
N GLY A 22 -7.28 -1.77 -13.74
CA GLY A 22 -7.44 -0.97 -14.95
C GLY A 22 -6.95 0.47 -14.79
N SER A 23 -7.14 1.07 -13.62
CA SER A 23 -6.61 2.40 -13.31
C SER A 23 -5.08 2.40 -13.25
N ALA A 24 -4.48 1.39 -12.60
CA ALA A 24 -3.03 1.25 -12.55
C ALA A 24 -2.43 1.05 -13.96
N LEU A 25 -3.00 0.13 -14.75
CA LEU A 25 -2.57 -0.12 -16.13
C LEU A 25 -2.71 1.12 -17.02
N SER A 26 -3.82 1.85 -16.89
CA SER A 26 -4.07 3.12 -17.61
C SER A 26 -2.99 4.17 -17.30
N ASN A 27 -2.52 4.26 -16.06
CA ASN A 27 -1.45 5.19 -15.68
C ASN A 27 -0.11 4.80 -16.33
N VAL A 28 0.20 3.50 -16.38
CA VAL A 28 1.40 2.98 -17.05
C VAL A 28 1.37 3.32 -18.54
N LEU A 29 0.24 3.03 -19.21
CA LEU A 29 0.07 3.36 -20.64
C LEU A 29 0.16 4.86 -20.91
N LEU A 30 -0.44 5.69 -20.05
CA LEU A 30 -0.37 7.14 -20.17
C LEU A 30 1.06 7.64 -20.06
N LEU A 31 1.81 7.20 -19.04
CA LEU A 31 3.21 7.59 -18.86
C LEU A 31 4.10 7.09 -20.00
N MET A 32 3.82 5.89 -20.52
CA MET A 32 4.51 5.37 -21.70
C MET A 32 4.31 6.27 -22.92
N VAL A 33 3.04 6.57 -23.25
CA VAL A 33 2.71 7.47 -24.38
C VAL A 33 3.30 8.86 -24.16
N PHE A 34 3.20 9.38 -22.95
CA PHE A 34 3.75 10.68 -22.58
C PHE A 34 5.28 10.72 -22.77
N SER A 35 6.01 9.69 -22.32
CA SER A 35 7.46 9.61 -22.48
C SER A 35 7.93 9.54 -23.94
N LEU A 36 7.08 9.01 -24.81
CA LEU A 36 7.34 8.97 -26.25
C LEU A 36 7.05 10.31 -26.92
N LEU A 37 6.03 11.04 -26.48
CA LEU A 37 5.65 12.34 -27.05
C LEU A 37 6.57 13.46 -26.59
N LEU A 38 7.11 13.39 -25.39
CA LEU A 38 7.90 14.47 -24.78
C LEU A 38 9.12 14.89 -25.62
N PRO A 39 9.97 13.99 -26.16
CA PRO A 39 11.10 14.35 -27.02
C PRO A 39 10.67 15.04 -28.31
N PHE A 40 9.50 14.73 -28.85
CA PHE A 40 8.98 15.39 -30.05
C PHE A 40 8.52 16.83 -29.76
N LEU A 41 7.96 17.07 -28.59
CA LEU A 41 7.55 18.40 -28.17
C LEU A 41 8.75 19.30 -27.88
N SER A 42 9.85 18.75 -27.41
CA SER A 42 11.09 19.47 -27.10
C SER A 42 11.94 19.79 -28.35
N GLN A 43 11.86 18.99 -29.41
CA GLN A 43 12.69 19.11 -30.63
C GLN A 43 12.05 19.95 -31.73
N SER A 44 11.03 20.72 -31.48
CA SER A 44 10.24 21.42 -32.49
C SER A 44 11.00 22.48 -33.33
N THR A 45 12.33 22.65 -33.16
CA THR A 45 13.10 23.68 -33.88
C THR A 45 14.41 23.24 -34.53
N ALA A 46 14.85 21.99 -34.39
CA ALA A 46 16.14 21.62 -35.02
C ALA A 46 16.14 20.17 -35.53
N THR A 47 16.28 20.05 -36.81
CA THR A 47 16.55 18.87 -37.63
C THR A 47 15.33 18.13 -38.19
N GLY A 48 15.34 18.02 -39.52
CA GLY A 48 14.35 17.34 -40.35
C GLY A 48 14.18 15.86 -40.00
N ILE A 49 13.39 15.61 -38.96
CA ILE A 49 12.94 14.28 -38.60
C ILE A 49 12.02 13.84 -39.73
N THR A 50 12.48 12.87 -40.50
CA THR A 50 11.65 12.20 -41.50
C THR A 50 10.56 11.44 -40.73
N TRP A 51 9.31 11.91 -40.81
CA TRP A 51 8.11 11.30 -40.17
C TRP A 51 8.03 9.80 -40.40
N GLN A 52 8.70 9.30 -41.44
CA GLN A 52 8.79 7.89 -41.81
C GLN A 52 9.62 7.04 -40.80
N LEU A 53 10.59 7.63 -40.11
CA LEU A 53 11.44 6.93 -39.12
C LEU A 53 10.88 6.95 -37.69
N LEU A 54 9.85 7.76 -37.41
CA LEU A 54 9.24 7.88 -36.10
C LEU A 54 8.79 6.55 -35.49
N PRO A 55 8.04 5.69 -36.19
CA PRO A 55 7.60 4.42 -35.61
C PRO A 55 8.77 3.52 -35.23
N PHE A 56 9.83 3.53 -36.02
CA PHE A 56 11.03 2.74 -35.76
C PHE A 56 11.80 3.25 -34.54
N GLN A 57 11.94 4.57 -34.42
CA GLN A 57 12.59 5.20 -33.27
C GLN A 57 11.81 4.93 -31.97
N ILE A 58 10.49 4.99 -32.00
CA ILE A 58 9.62 4.65 -30.87
C ILE A 58 9.85 3.20 -30.42
N ILE A 59 9.87 2.25 -31.37
CA ILE A 59 10.08 0.83 -31.05
C ILE A 59 11.46 0.61 -30.43
N ILE A 60 12.50 1.26 -30.95
CA ILE A 60 13.85 1.18 -30.37
C ILE A 60 13.88 1.75 -28.95
N GLN A 61 13.31 2.93 -28.72
CA GLN A 61 13.28 3.56 -27.40
C GLN A 61 12.54 2.71 -26.36
N ILE A 62 11.43 2.09 -26.73
CA ILE A 62 10.69 1.17 -25.86
C ILE A 62 11.54 -0.07 -25.57
N THR A 63 12.07 -0.71 -26.60
CA THR A 63 12.83 -1.95 -26.47
C THR A 63 14.06 -1.77 -25.60
N LEU A 64 14.85 -0.72 -25.87
CA LEU A 64 16.02 -0.40 -25.06
C LEU A 64 15.64 0.02 -23.64
N GLY A 65 14.52 0.74 -23.45
CA GLY A 65 13.99 1.05 -22.13
C GLY A 65 13.66 -0.22 -21.33
N VAL A 66 12.99 -1.19 -21.94
CA VAL A 66 12.68 -2.47 -21.30
C VAL A 66 13.95 -3.24 -20.93
N ILE A 67 14.96 -3.28 -21.83
CA ILE A 67 16.24 -3.94 -21.57
C ILE A 67 16.96 -3.26 -20.40
N MET A 68 17.05 -1.92 -20.39
CA MET A 68 17.67 -1.16 -19.30
C MET A 68 16.96 -1.39 -17.97
N GLY A 69 15.62 -1.44 -17.99
CA GLY A 69 14.82 -1.78 -16.81
C GLY A 69 15.08 -3.18 -16.28
N TRP A 70 15.18 -4.17 -17.16
CA TRP A 70 15.51 -5.54 -16.80
C TRP A 70 16.92 -5.68 -16.19
N VAL A 71 17.92 -5.04 -16.81
CA VAL A 71 19.28 -5.00 -16.28
C VAL A 71 19.31 -4.38 -14.89
N SER A 72 18.63 -3.25 -14.71
CA SER A 72 18.55 -2.54 -13.43
C SER A 72 17.83 -3.37 -12.37
N ALA A 73 16.76 -4.09 -12.70
CA ALA A 73 16.07 -5.00 -11.78
C ALA A 73 17.01 -6.14 -11.32
N ARG A 74 17.75 -6.76 -12.24
CA ARG A 74 18.74 -7.79 -11.89
C ARG A 74 19.87 -7.25 -11.02
N MET A 75 20.33 -6.04 -11.33
CA MET A 75 21.35 -5.36 -10.53
C MET A 75 20.85 -5.10 -9.11
N LEU A 76 19.62 -4.58 -8.96
CA LEU A 76 18.98 -4.37 -7.65
C LEU A 76 18.87 -5.67 -6.83
N VAL A 77 18.34 -6.74 -7.41
CA VAL A 77 18.24 -8.04 -6.73
C VAL A 77 19.63 -8.54 -6.32
N SER A 78 20.65 -8.38 -7.18
CA SER A 78 22.00 -8.78 -6.85
C SER A 78 22.59 -7.96 -5.70
N LEU A 79 22.40 -6.64 -5.70
CA LEU A 79 22.95 -5.75 -4.68
C LEU A 79 22.23 -5.92 -3.34
N LEU A 80 20.89 -5.94 -3.35
CA LEU A 80 20.09 -5.91 -2.13
C LEU A 80 19.93 -7.29 -1.48
N ILE A 81 19.83 -8.35 -2.27
CA ILE A 81 19.59 -9.71 -1.76
C ILE A 81 20.89 -10.52 -1.67
N LYS A 82 21.69 -10.59 -2.76
CA LYS A 82 22.87 -11.46 -2.77
C LYS A 82 24.04 -10.87 -2.00
N GLN A 83 24.24 -9.56 -2.11
CA GLN A 83 25.37 -8.88 -1.47
C GLN A 83 25.00 -8.26 -0.11
N ASN A 84 23.70 -8.23 0.26
CA ASN A 84 23.19 -7.61 1.49
C ASN A 84 23.77 -6.20 1.74
N TRP A 85 23.81 -5.39 0.69
CA TRP A 85 24.43 -4.06 0.73
C TRP A 85 23.69 -3.07 1.64
N THR A 86 22.44 -3.36 1.93
CA THR A 86 21.55 -2.56 2.76
C THR A 86 21.15 -3.33 4.02
N GLN A 87 20.93 -2.60 5.11
CA GLN A 87 20.62 -3.19 6.40
C GLN A 87 19.13 -3.08 6.76
N ASN A 88 18.37 -2.24 6.05
CA ASN A 88 16.96 -2.01 6.35
C ASN A 88 16.15 -1.60 5.09
N ALA A 89 14.82 -1.72 5.20
CA ALA A 89 13.88 -1.43 4.11
C ALA A 89 13.93 0.02 3.59
N VAL A 90 14.32 0.97 4.43
CA VAL A 90 14.46 2.38 4.02
C VAL A 90 15.65 2.55 3.07
N GLN A 91 16.79 1.95 3.41
CA GLN A 91 17.97 1.96 2.54
C GLN A 91 17.70 1.27 1.21
N ASP A 92 16.98 0.12 1.23
CA ASP A 92 16.54 -0.57 0.01
C ASP A 92 15.77 0.38 -0.91
N SER A 93 14.81 1.10 -0.34
CA SER A 93 13.94 2.02 -1.09
C SER A 93 14.71 3.21 -1.63
N LEU A 94 15.65 3.78 -0.87
CA LEU A 94 16.50 4.90 -1.31
C LEU A 94 17.45 4.50 -2.43
N VAL A 95 18.09 3.32 -2.33
CA VAL A 95 18.96 2.79 -3.40
C VAL A 95 18.15 2.55 -4.67
N SER A 96 16.97 1.95 -4.55
CA SER A 96 16.09 1.70 -5.69
C SER A 96 15.60 3.00 -6.33
N ALA A 97 15.23 4.01 -5.52
CA ALA A 97 14.85 5.33 -6.00
C ALA A 97 16.01 6.05 -6.70
N SER A 98 17.22 5.95 -6.18
CA SER A 98 18.42 6.53 -6.78
C SER A 98 18.72 5.93 -8.15
N ILE A 99 18.59 4.60 -8.30
CA ILE A 99 18.76 3.94 -9.59
C ILE A 99 17.66 4.35 -10.57
N ALA A 100 16.40 4.46 -10.10
CA ALA A 100 15.29 4.92 -10.93
C ALA A 100 15.51 6.36 -11.44
N LEU A 101 15.92 7.27 -10.56
CA LEU A 101 16.26 8.65 -10.93
C LEU A 101 17.45 8.69 -11.91
N TRP A 102 18.48 7.89 -11.66
CA TRP A 102 19.63 7.81 -12.55
C TRP A 102 19.25 7.33 -13.96
N LEU A 103 18.33 6.36 -14.07
CA LEU A 103 17.81 5.91 -15.38
C LEU A 103 17.08 7.03 -16.13
N VAL A 104 16.29 7.86 -15.44
CA VAL A 104 15.59 8.99 -16.05
C VAL A 104 16.60 10.04 -16.51
N VAL A 105 17.54 10.45 -15.66
CA VAL A 105 18.58 11.44 -15.99
C VAL A 105 19.47 10.94 -17.13
N LEU A 106 19.83 9.67 -17.13
CA LEU A 106 20.62 9.07 -18.20
C LEU A 106 19.88 9.12 -19.56
N ALA A 107 18.58 8.89 -19.55
CA ALA A 107 17.75 8.97 -20.75
C ALA A 107 17.64 10.40 -21.29
N ASP A 108 17.66 11.42 -20.44
CA ASP A 108 17.68 12.82 -20.86
C ASP A 108 18.98 13.18 -21.58
N HIS A 109 20.11 12.60 -21.18
CA HIS A 109 21.40 12.79 -21.83
C HIS A 109 21.62 11.88 -23.06
N LEU A 110 21.02 10.71 -23.06
CA LEU A 110 21.11 9.70 -24.10
C LEU A 110 19.71 9.36 -24.63
N PRO A 111 19.16 10.12 -25.57
CA PRO A 111 17.78 9.95 -26.05
C PRO A 111 17.58 8.68 -26.90
N VAL A 112 18.35 7.62 -26.62
CA VAL A 112 18.29 6.32 -27.30
C VAL A 112 17.22 5.43 -26.68
N PHE A 113 16.89 5.61 -25.41
CA PHE A 113 15.88 4.85 -24.68
C PHE A 113 14.96 5.76 -23.85
N SER A 114 13.78 5.27 -23.51
CA SER A 114 12.83 5.97 -22.64
C SER A 114 13.15 5.66 -21.16
N GLY A 115 13.52 6.68 -20.37
CA GLY A 115 13.82 6.54 -18.95
C GLY A 115 12.61 6.11 -18.14
N TYR A 116 11.45 6.66 -18.43
CA TYR A 116 10.19 6.26 -17.77
C TYR A 116 9.83 4.81 -18.06
N MET A 117 10.04 4.36 -19.31
CA MET A 117 9.82 2.96 -19.68
C MET A 117 10.80 2.04 -18.96
N ALA A 118 12.05 2.45 -18.80
CA ALA A 118 13.06 1.69 -18.06
C ALA A 118 12.66 1.53 -16.59
N VAL A 119 12.16 2.58 -15.92
CA VAL A 119 11.71 2.51 -14.54
C VAL A 119 10.46 1.62 -14.38
N ILE A 120 9.51 1.71 -15.30
CA ILE A 120 8.32 0.84 -15.29
C ILE A 120 8.73 -0.62 -15.47
N ALA A 121 9.59 -0.90 -16.45
CA ALA A 121 10.12 -2.24 -16.71
C ALA A 121 10.93 -2.78 -15.52
N MET A 122 11.74 -1.93 -14.88
CA MET A 122 12.47 -2.29 -13.66
C MET A 122 11.50 -2.76 -12.56
N GLY A 123 10.43 -2.01 -12.29
CA GLY A 123 9.42 -2.39 -11.30
C GLY A 123 8.70 -3.70 -11.66
N PHE A 124 8.36 -3.90 -12.92
CA PHE A 124 7.72 -5.13 -13.40
C PHE A 124 8.63 -6.36 -13.21
N PHE A 125 9.86 -6.29 -13.68
CA PHE A 125 10.81 -7.40 -13.56
C PHE A 125 11.25 -7.67 -12.11
N LEU A 126 11.20 -6.66 -11.23
CA LEU A 126 11.46 -6.85 -9.81
C LEU A 126 10.42 -7.77 -9.17
N ILE A 127 9.14 -7.63 -9.54
CA ILE A 127 8.07 -8.52 -9.05
C ILE A 127 8.31 -9.96 -9.52
N GLU A 128 8.78 -10.15 -10.76
CA GLU A 128 9.04 -11.47 -11.33
C GLU A 128 10.30 -12.12 -10.74
N LEU A 129 11.36 -11.34 -10.51
CA LEU A 129 12.64 -11.84 -10.00
C LEU A 129 12.62 -12.12 -8.50
N ASP A 130 12.00 -11.24 -7.70
CA ASP A 130 11.91 -11.36 -6.24
C ASP A 130 10.67 -10.62 -5.70
N ALA A 131 9.56 -11.33 -5.60
CA ALA A 131 8.30 -10.78 -5.11
C ALA A 131 8.36 -10.30 -3.63
N PRO A 132 9.10 -10.93 -2.70
CA PRO A 132 9.31 -10.41 -1.35
C PRO A 132 10.01 -9.07 -1.33
N LEU A 133 11.09 -8.90 -2.10
CA LEU A 133 11.78 -7.61 -2.24
C LEU A 133 10.86 -6.54 -2.82
N ALA A 134 10.11 -6.87 -3.88
CA ALA A 134 9.18 -5.94 -4.51
C ALA A 134 8.10 -5.44 -3.53
N ARG A 135 7.56 -6.33 -2.66
CA ARG A 135 6.61 -5.96 -1.61
C ARG A 135 7.24 -5.05 -0.55
N ARG A 136 8.47 -5.35 -0.12
CA ARG A 136 9.21 -4.54 0.85
C ARG A 136 9.49 -3.13 0.31
N LEU A 137 9.93 -3.03 -0.94
CA LEU A 137 10.16 -1.76 -1.64
C LEU A 137 8.87 -0.96 -1.80
N ARG A 138 7.74 -1.62 -2.11
CA ARG A 138 6.44 -0.96 -2.22
C ARG A 138 6.10 -0.17 -0.96
N GLY A 139 6.26 -0.76 0.24
CA GLY A 139 6.00 -0.06 1.50
C GLY A 139 6.89 1.17 1.70
N GLY A 140 8.16 1.10 1.34
CA GLY A 140 9.07 2.24 1.38
C GLY A 140 8.73 3.32 0.35
N PHE A 141 8.36 2.91 -0.87
CA PHE A 141 7.91 3.85 -1.91
C PHE A 141 6.58 4.51 -1.58
N ASP A 142 5.64 3.84 -0.91
CA ASP A 142 4.39 4.45 -0.45
C ASP A 142 4.65 5.62 0.52
N SER A 143 5.65 5.49 1.39
CA SER A 143 6.07 6.57 2.30
C SER A 143 6.76 7.73 1.55
N LEU A 144 7.68 7.42 0.65
CA LEU A 144 8.35 8.42 -0.21
C LEU A 144 7.33 9.14 -1.11
N TRP A 145 6.35 8.40 -1.63
CA TRP A 145 5.28 8.95 -2.45
C TRP A 145 4.47 10.00 -1.70
N THR A 146 4.09 9.73 -0.45
CA THR A 146 3.32 10.69 0.35
C THR A 146 4.05 12.05 0.48
N ILE A 147 5.36 12.01 0.72
CA ILE A 147 6.18 13.24 0.80
C ILE A 147 6.26 13.92 -0.57
N ALA A 148 6.56 13.14 -1.62
CA ALA A 148 6.68 13.65 -2.99
C ALA A 148 5.36 14.24 -3.50
N GLU A 149 4.22 13.64 -3.16
CA GLU A 149 2.89 14.11 -3.52
C GLU A 149 2.59 15.47 -2.90
N ILE A 150 2.90 15.66 -1.61
CA ILE A 150 2.71 16.96 -0.94
C ILE A 150 3.56 18.03 -1.63
N ILE A 151 4.85 17.75 -1.86
CA ILE A 151 5.76 18.68 -2.55
C ILE A 151 5.26 18.99 -3.95
N LEU A 152 4.84 17.98 -4.71
CA LEU A 152 4.32 18.13 -6.06
C LEU A 152 3.11 19.06 -6.10
N PHE A 153 2.12 18.87 -5.22
CA PHE A 153 0.92 19.71 -5.22
C PHE A 153 1.20 21.12 -4.72
N VAL A 154 2.11 21.32 -3.78
CA VAL A 154 2.54 22.64 -3.32
C VAL A 154 3.25 23.40 -4.45
N LEU A 155 4.23 22.76 -5.11
CA LEU A 155 4.95 23.37 -6.22
C LEU A 155 4.04 23.63 -7.42
N LEU A 156 3.14 22.69 -7.74
CA LEU A 156 2.16 22.86 -8.79
C LEU A 156 1.26 24.07 -8.50
N GLY A 157 0.73 24.17 -7.28
CA GLY A 157 -0.10 25.31 -6.88
C GLY A 157 0.64 26.65 -6.96
N ALA A 158 1.92 26.68 -6.55
CA ALA A 158 2.77 27.87 -6.65
C ALA A 158 3.15 28.25 -8.09
N SER A 159 3.21 27.28 -9.00
CA SER A 159 3.61 27.48 -10.41
C SER A 159 2.44 27.88 -11.32
N ILE A 160 1.19 27.76 -10.86
CA ILE A 160 0.02 28.11 -11.67
C ILE A 160 -0.11 29.64 -11.79
N GLN A 161 -0.04 30.12 -13.01
CA GLN A 161 -0.31 31.53 -13.32
C GLN A 161 -1.82 31.72 -13.54
N LEU A 162 -2.47 32.46 -12.65
CA LEU A 162 -3.92 32.67 -12.69
C LEU A 162 -4.39 33.34 -14.00
N ASN A 163 -3.58 34.20 -14.58
CA ASN A 163 -3.86 34.83 -15.86
C ASN A 163 -3.88 33.80 -17.00
N VAL A 164 -2.92 32.89 -17.04
CA VAL A 164 -2.87 31.82 -18.04
C VAL A 164 -4.04 30.86 -17.85
N LEU A 165 -4.38 30.54 -16.60
CA LEU A 165 -5.55 29.72 -16.26
C LEU A 165 -6.85 30.38 -16.72
N GLY A 166 -7.04 31.68 -16.46
CA GLY A 166 -8.23 32.41 -16.87
C GLY A 166 -8.39 32.48 -18.39
N ASN A 167 -7.32 32.76 -19.12
CA ASN A 167 -7.33 32.83 -20.58
C ASN A 167 -7.61 31.48 -21.25
N ASN A 168 -7.22 30.39 -20.63
CA ASN A 168 -7.39 29.03 -21.15
C ASN A 168 -8.56 28.28 -20.52
N LEU A 169 -9.36 28.89 -19.66
CA LEU A 169 -10.43 28.24 -18.90
C LEU A 169 -11.45 27.55 -19.81
N LEU A 170 -11.93 28.25 -20.85
CA LEU A 170 -12.92 27.69 -21.78
C LEU A 170 -12.35 26.50 -22.54
N VAL A 171 -11.15 26.67 -23.08
CA VAL A 171 -10.46 25.60 -23.84
C VAL A 171 -10.18 24.39 -22.93
N GLY A 172 -9.72 24.65 -21.71
CA GLY A 172 -9.47 23.59 -20.70
C GLY A 172 -10.75 22.84 -20.32
N LEU A 173 -11.87 23.55 -20.11
CA LEU A 173 -13.17 22.92 -19.82
C LEU A 173 -13.71 22.13 -21.01
N LEU A 174 -13.51 22.61 -22.23
CA LEU A 174 -13.90 21.86 -23.45
C LEU A 174 -13.08 20.57 -23.58
N ILE A 175 -11.74 20.64 -23.43
CA ILE A 175 -10.86 19.46 -23.48
C ILE A 175 -11.26 18.47 -22.38
N LEU A 176 -11.48 18.95 -21.16
CA LEU A 176 -11.92 18.14 -20.04
C LEU A 176 -13.28 17.50 -20.29
N GLY A 177 -14.24 18.28 -20.81
CA GLY A 177 -15.57 17.80 -21.16
C GLY A 177 -15.55 16.72 -22.23
N ILE A 178 -14.85 16.95 -23.33
CA ILE A 178 -14.70 15.97 -24.42
C ILE A 178 -13.99 14.71 -23.90
N GLY A 179 -12.89 14.87 -23.20
CA GLY A 179 -12.12 13.74 -22.67
C GLY A 179 -12.88 12.92 -21.64
N THR A 180 -13.66 13.58 -20.75
CA THR A 180 -14.42 12.89 -19.69
C THR A 180 -15.76 12.34 -20.20
N LEU A 181 -16.53 13.12 -20.95
CA LEU A 181 -17.87 12.69 -21.37
C LEU A 181 -17.82 11.77 -22.58
N ILE A 182 -16.98 12.04 -23.58
CA ILE A 182 -16.91 11.24 -24.79
C ILE A 182 -15.83 10.16 -24.65
N GLY A 183 -14.58 10.55 -24.40
CA GLY A 183 -13.46 9.60 -24.39
C GLY A 183 -13.62 8.51 -23.34
N ARG A 184 -13.98 8.89 -22.10
CA ARG A 184 -14.19 7.90 -21.03
C ARG A 184 -15.46 7.09 -21.21
N SER A 185 -16.56 7.69 -21.67
CA SER A 185 -17.80 6.95 -21.91
C SER A 185 -17.63 5.89 -22.99
N LEU A 186 -16.93 6.22 -24.08
CA LEU A 186 -16.57 5.24 -25.10
C LEU A 186 -15.64 4.16 -24.55
N GLY A 187 -14.60 4.58 -23.79
CA GLY A 187 -13.62 3.65 -23.20
C GLY A 187 -14.30 2.62 -22.28
N TRP A 188 -15.15 3.08 -21.33
CA TRP A 188 -15.82 2.14 -20.43
C TRP A 188 -16.84 1.25 -21.19
N TYR A 189 -17.55 1.80 -22.13
CA TYR A 189 -18.50 1.02 -22.93
C TYR A 189 -17.79 -0.10 -23.69
N LEU A 190 -16.71 0.23 -24.40
CA LEU A 190 -15.92 -0.75 -25.13
C LEU A 190 -15.27 -1.80 -24.23
N SER A 191 -14.78 -1.40 -23.05
CA SER A 191 -14.12 -2.33 -22.10
C SER A 191 -15.10 -3.27 -21.39
N THR A 192 -16.39 -2.93 -21.36
CA THR A 192 -17.41 -3.75 -20.71
C THR A 192 -18.27 -4.56 -21.66
N VAL A 193 -18.07 -4.39 -22.95
CA VAL A 193 -18.75 -5.22 -23.98
C VAL A 193 -18.40 -6.70 -23.74
N GLY A 194 -19.47 -7.53 -23.59
CA GLY A 194 -19.30 -8.96 -23.31
C GLY A 194 -19.04 -9.32 -21.85
N SER A 195 -18.98 -8.34 -20.94
CA SER A 195 -18.91 -8.63 -19.50
C SER A 195 -20.27 -9.05 -18.95
N ASN A 196 -20.27 -9.76 -17.82
CA ASN A 196 -21.49 -10.14 -17.08
C ASN A 196 -21.97 -9.02 -16.13
N TRP A 197 -21.51 -7.79 -16.33
CA TRP A 197 -21.88 -6.65 -15.49
C TRP A 197 -23.21 -6.06 -15.94
N THR A 198 -24.04 -5.68 -14.99
CA THR A 198 -25.29 -4.98 -15.25
C THR A 198 -25.02 -3.55 -15.74
N TRP A 199 -25.99 -2.97 -16.45
CA TRP A 199 -25.88 -1.58 -16.92
C TRP A 199 -25.58 -0.57 -15.79
N LYS A 200 -26.14 -0.80 -14.60
CA LYS A 200 -25.87 0.03 -13.41
C LYS A 200 -24.42 -0.06 -12.97
N GLU A 201 -23.88 -1.27 -12.93
CA GLU A 201 -22.48 -1.53 -12.58
C GLU A 201 -21.52 -0.94 -13.62
N GLN A 202 -21.84 -1.05 -14.88
CA GLN A 202 -21.07 -0.42 -15.96
C GLN A 202 -21.09 1.11 -15.82
N LEU A 203 -22.23 1.71 -15.52
CA LEU A 203 -22.36 3.16 -15.31
C LEU A 203 -21.49 3.66 -14.15
N PHE A 204 -21.22 2.82 -13.14
CA PHE A 204 -20.35 3.17 -12.03
C PHE A 204 -18.89 3.43 -12.45
N LEU A 205 -18.46 2.92 -13.60
CA LEU A 205 -17.10 3.20 -14.12
C LEU A 205 -16.86 4.69 -14.40
N LEU A 206 -17.91 5.46 -14.73
CA LEU A 206 -17.78 6.90 -14.95
C LEU A 206 -17.28 7.65 -13.72
N PRO A 207 -17.97 7.61 -12.57
CA PRO A 207 -17.46 8.24 -11.35
C PRO A 207 -16.17 7.57 -10.84
N ALA A 208 -16.06 6.25 -10.95
CA ALA A 208 -14.94 5.50 -10.45
C ALA A 208 -13.59 5.88 -11.07
N ASN A 209 -13.58 6.17 -12.36
CA ASN A 209 -12.38 6.58 -13.09
C ASN A 209 -12.22 8.09 -13.24
N SER A 210 -13.12 8.93 -12.69
CA SER A 210 -13.09 10.37 -12.91
C SER A 210 -11.98 11.08 -12.13
N ALA A 211 -11.62 10.60 -10.94
CA ALA A 211 -10.61 11.22 -10.10
C ALA A 211 -9.20 10.71 -10.46
N LYS A 212 -8.44 11.50 -11.21
CA LYS A 212 -7.02 11.26 -11.47
C LYS A 212 -6.27 12.56 -11.20
N ALA A 213 -5.49 12.63 -10.15
CA ALA A 213 -4.81 13.85 -9.74
C ALA A 213 -3.30 13.81 -9.99
N THR A 214 -2.62 12.80 -9.43
CA THR A 214 -1.15 12.79 -9.32
C THR A 214 -0.42 12.62 -10.65
N VAL A 215 -0.91 11.71 -11.51
CA VAL A 215 -0.32 11.53 -12.85
C VAL A 215 -0.58 12.73 -13.74
N GLN A 216 -1.76 13.37 -13.63
CA GLN A 216 -2.06 14.62 -14.35
C GLN A 216 -1.18 15.77 -13.88
N ALA A 217 -0.92 15.87 -12.57
CA ALA A 217 -0.03 16.87 -12.01
C ALA A 217 1.39 16.71 -12.56
N ALA A 218 1.92 15.49 -12.55
CA ALA A 218 3.26 15.19 -13.06
C ALA A 218 3.37 15.46 -14.57
N THR A 219 2.43 14.95 -15.39
CA THR A 219 2.45 15.16 -16.84
C THR A 219 2.20 16.62 -17.23
N GLY A 220 1.51 17.41 -16.39
CA GLY A 220 1.36 18.85 -16.59
C GLY A 220 2.63 19.64 -16.24
N ALA A 221 3.34 19.26 -15.19
CA ALA A 221 4.52 19.97 -14.70
C ALA A 221 5.79 19.71 -15.54
N ILE A 222 5.97 18.50 -16.05
CA ILE A 222 7.19 18.11 -16.79
C ILE A 222 7.45 18.97 -18.03
N PRO A 223 6.48 19.25 -18.93
CA PRO A 223 6.71 20.10 -20.09
C PRO A 223 7.17 21.51 -19.71
N LEU A 224 6.61 22.07 -18.64
CA LEU A 224 7.05 23.39 -18.14
C LEU A 224 8.49 23.32 -17.61
N ALA A 225 8.81 22.32 -16.81
CA ALA A 225 10.16 22.11 -16.24
C ALA A 225 11.23 21.91 -17.32
N GLN A 226 10.87 21.32 -18.48
CA GLN A 226 11.75 21.15 -19.64
C GLN A 226 11.77 22.36 -20.58
N GLY A 227 11.09 23.45 -20.25
CA GLY A 227 11.07 24.67 -21.07
C GLY A 227 10.35 24.50 -22.41
N ILE A 228 9.42 23.53 -22.51
CA ILE A 228 8.66 23.29 -23.75
C ILE A 228 7.68 24.47 -23.98
N THR A 229 7.65 24.98 -25.21
CA THR A 229 6.72 26.05 -25.62
C THR A 229 5.27 25.63 -25.36
N GLY A 230 4.52 26.44 -24.60
CA GLY A 230 3.16 26.11 -24.18
C GLY A 230 3.07 25.25 -22.89
N GLY A 231 4.20 24.94 -22.25
CA GLY A 231 4.23 24.20 -20.98
C GLY A 231 3.37 24.82 -19.88
N GLU A 232 3.31 26.15 -19.79
CA GLU A 232 2.44 26.88 -18.86
C GLU A 232 0.95 26.59 -19.13
N THR A 233 0.55 26.55 -20.40
CA THR A 233 -0.84 26.23 -20.79
C THR A 233 -1.18 24.78 -20.46
N ILE A 234 -0.26 23.83 -20.71
CA ILE A 234 -0.45 22.43 -20.37
C ILE A 234 -0.60 22.27 -18.85
N LEU A 235 0.24 22.93 -18.05
CA LEU A 235 0.15 22.92 -16.60
C LEU A 235 -1.18 23.51 -16.11
N ALA A 236 -1.62 24.64 -16.67
CA ALA A 236 -2.86 25.29 -16.31
C ALA A 236 -4.09 24.39 -16.61
N ILE A 237 -4.12 23.72 -17.75
CA ILE A 237 -5.19 22.78 -18.13
C ILE A 237 -5.17 21.55 -17.21
N ALA A 238 -3.98 21.01 -16.90
CA ALA A 238 -3.83 19.89 -15.98
C ALA A 238 -4.34 20.24 -14.58
N ALA A 239 -3.98 21.41 -14.07
CA ALA A 239 -4.42 21.93 -12.78
C ALA A 239 -5.94 22.13 -12.73
N LEU A 240 -6.52 22.73 -13.78
CA LEU A 240 -7.97 22.87 -13.91
C LEU A 240 -8.68 21.52 -13.89
N SER A 241 -8.13 20.55 -14.61
CA SER A 241 -8.65 19.19 -14.65
C SER A 241 -8.67 18.56 -13.25
N ILE A 242 -7.58 18.70 -12.47
CA ILE A 242 -7.48 18.19 -11.11
C ILE A 242 -8.49 18.88 -10.20
N LEU A 243 -8.57 20.22 -10.27
CA LEU A 243 -9.47 21.03 -9.45
C LEU A 243 -10.94 20.62 -9.62
N VAL A 244 -11.33 20.24 -10.83
CA VAL A 244 -12.69 19.80 -11.13
C VAL A 244 -12.89 18.31 -10.82
N THR A 245 -11.99 17.44 -11.27
CA THR A 245 -12.24 16.00 -11.24
C THR A 245 -11.96 15.36 -9.88
N ALA A 246 -11.02 15.87 -9.09
CA ALA A 246 -10.69 15.29 -7.79
C ALA A 246 -11.84 15.43 -6.77
N PRO A 247 -12.43 16.65 -6.55
CA PRO A 247 -13.58 16.79 -5.66
C PRO A 247 -14.81 16.04 -6.16
N LEU A 248 -15.08 16.10 -7.49
CA LEU A 248 -16.21 15.38 -8.07
C LEU A 248 -16.08 13.86 -7.85
N GLY A 249 -14.89 13.29 -8.04
CA GLY A 249 -14.65 11.87 -7.82
C GLY A 249 -14.76 11.49 -6.34
N ALA A 250 -14.20 12.31 -5.45
CA ALA A 250 -14.26 12.10 -4.01
C ALA A 250 -15.71 12.08 -3.49
N TRP A 251 -16.58 12.90 -4.04
CA TRP A 251 -18.01 12.95 -3.73
C TRP A 251 -18.80 11.84 -4.44
N ALA A 252 -18.58 11.64 -5.73
CA ALA A 252 -19.41 10.76 -6.55
C ALA A 252 -19.20 9.27 -6.23
N ILE A 253 -17.97 8.85 -5.99
CA ILE A 253 -17.64 7.44 -5.71
C ILE A 253 -18.42 6.90 -4.51
N PRO A 254 -18.34 7.47 -3.29
CA PRO A 254 -19.08 6.95 -2.14
C PRO A 254 -20.59 7.15 -2.26
N THR A 255 -21.04 8.18 -2.99
CA THR A 255 -22.47 8.49 -3.16
C THR A 255 -23.16 7.51 -4.11
N PHE A 256 -22.50 7.13 -5.20
CA PHE A 256 -23.10 6.26 -6.23
C PHE A 256 -22.79 4.78 -6.02
N ALA A 257 -21.75 4.41 -5.30
CA ALA A 257 -21.42 3.01 -5.06
C ALA A 257 -22.59 2.20 -4.44
N PRO A 258 -23.30 2.67 -3.39
CA PRO A 258 -24.41 1.92 -2.82
C PRO A 258 -25.64 1.83 -3.74
N LYS A 259 -25.73 2.70 -4.74
CA LYS A 259 -26.88 2.75 -5.68
C LYS A 259 -26.65 1.92 -6.94
N LEU A 260 -25.39 1.77 -7.33
CA LEU A 260 -25.01 1.18 -8.62
C LEU A 260 -24.30 -0.17 -8.49
N LEU A 261 -23.73 -0.49 -7.31
CA LEU A 261 -23.01 -1.73 -7.06
C LEU A 261 -23.79 -2.65 -6.12
N GLU A 262 -23.69 -3.95 -6.34
CA GLU A 262 -24.17 -4.96 -5.41
C GLU A 262 -23.16 -5.15 -4.28
N ARG A 263 -23.68 -5.38 -3.06
CA ARG A 263 -22.86 -5.68 -1.90
C ARG A 263 -22.67 -7.19 -1.79
N GLY A 264 -21.44 -7.66 -1.86
CA GLY A 264 -21.07 -9.07 -1.68
C GLY A 264 -20.46 -9.34 -0.30
N GLU A 265 -20.33 -10.61 0.01
CA GLU A 265 -19.56 -11.04 1.16
C GLU A 265 -18.09 -10.74 0.93
N VAL A 266 -17.47 -10.15 1.94
CA VAL A 266 -16.05 -9.82 1.92
C VAL A 266 -15.29 -11.00 2.50
N ASP A 267 -14.41 -11.61 1.72
CA ASP A 267 -13.51 -12.65 2.21
C ASP A 267 -12.62 -12.06 3.33
N PRO A 268 -12.80 -12.47 4.58
CA PRO A 268 -12.07 -11.89 5.70
C PRO A 268 -10.54 -12.06 5.55
N THR A 269 -10.09 -13.02 4.76
CA THR A 269 -8.65 -13.24 4.51
C THR A 269 -8.05 -12.24 3.53
N LYS A 270 -8.87 -11.57 2.74
CA LYS A 270 -8.45 -10.57 1.73
C LYS A 270 -8.67 -9.12 2.16
N VAL A 271 -9.35 -8.91 3.28
CA VAL A 271 -9.48 -7.58 3.88
C VAL A 271 -8.19 -7.32 4.64
N ALA A 272 -7.44 -6.31 4.24
CA ALA A 272 -6.43 -5.74 5.12
C ALA A 272 -7.15 -5.37 6.42
N ILE A 273 -6.72 -5.92 7.54
CA ILE A 273 -7.27 -5.61 8.86
C ILE A 273 -7.11 -4.09 9.01
N SER A 274 -8.21 -3.37 8.81
CA SER A 274 -8.25 -1.91 8.93
C SER A 274 -8.38 -1.57 10.42
N GLY A 275 -7.31 -1.80 11.17
CA GLY A 275 -7.22 -1.53 12.60
C GLY A 275 -5.83 -1.90 13.10
N CYS A 276 -5.40 -1.24 14.14
CA CYS A 276 -4.22 -1.61 14.89
C CYS A 276 -4.48 -3.00 15.50
N PRO A 277 -3.69 -4.05 15.20
CA PRO A 277 -3.89 -5.36 15.82
C PRO A 277 -3.71 -5.26 17.33
N VAL A 278 -4.57 -5.93 18.08
CA VAL A 278 -4.53 -5.94 19.54
C VAL A 278 -4.21 -7.36 20.01
N PHE A 279 -3.09 -7.52 20.70
CA PHE A 279 -2.63 -8.79 21.23
C PHE A 279 -2.92 -8.89 22.72
N LEU A 280 -3.63 -9.93 23.14
CA LEU A 280 -3.87 -10.22 24.56
C LEU A 280 -2.78 -11.14 25.09
N ALA A 281 -1.88 -10.62 25.90
CA ALA A 281 -0.89 -11.41 26.64
C ALA A 281 -1.47 -11.86 27.99
N ALA A 282 -1.92 -13.11 28.06
CA ALA A 282 -2.37 -13.72 29.30
C ALA A 282 -1.15 -14.25 30.09
N VAL A 283 -0.86 -13.62 31.22
CA VAL A 283 0.31 -13.90 32.04
C VAL A 283 -0.07 -14.36 33.43
N ASP A 284 0.76 -15.24 33.99
CA ASP A 284 0.74 -15.64 35.38
C ASP A 284 2.07 -15.25 36.07
N ASP A 285 2.27 -15.59 37.32
CA ASP A 285 3.49 -15.36 38.06
C ASP A 285 4.63 -16.35 37.74
N SER A 286 4.45 -17.23 36.73
CA SER A 286 5.47 -18.20 36.31
C SER A 286 6.64 -17.57 35.56
N ALA A 287 7.69 -18.35 35.36
CA ALA A 287 8.85 -17.97 34.57
C ALA A 287 8.47 -17.68 33.10
N LEU A 288 7.40 -18.32 32.57
CA LEU A 288 6.92 -18.15 31.20
C LEU A 288 6.30 -16.77 30.95
N ALA A 289 5.89 -16.04 31.96
CA ALA A 289 5.31 -14.70 31.78
C ALA A 289 6.22 -13.77 30.94
N ALA A 290 7.55 -13.83 31.16
CA ALA A 290 8.49 -13.03 30.41
C ALA A 290 8.53 -13.43 28.92
N ASP A 291 8.49 -14.74 28.61
CA ASP A 291 8.49 -15.23 27.21
C ASP A 291 7.18 -14.88 26.49
N VAL A 292 6.04 -14.94 27.21
CA VAL A 292 4.74 -14.50 26.69
C VAL A 292 4.75 -13.01 26.34
N LEU A 293 5.27 -12.17 27.23
CA LEU A 293 5.41 -10.71 26.99
C LEU A 293 6.35 -10.43 25.82
N VAL A 294 7.48 -11.10 25.74
CA VAL A 294 8.44 -10.96 24.62
C VAL A 294 7.79 -11.36 23.31
N LYS A 295 7.00 -12.45 23.29
CA LYS A 295 6.31 -12.87 22.08
C LYS A 295 5.22 -11.89 21.65
N ALA A 296 4.41 -11.41 22.60
CA ALA A 296 3.41 -10.38 22.33
C ALA A 296 4.06 -9.09 21.82
N ALA A 297 5.20 -8.69 22.41
CA ALA A 297 5.98 -7.54 21.95
C ALA A 297 6.50 -7.70 20.52
N ASP A 298 7.03 -8.88 20.16
CA ASP A 298 7.52 -9.17 18.80
C ASP A 298 6.39 -9.07 17.78
N LEU A 299 5.21 -9.61 18.10
CA LEU A 299 4.03 -9.52 17.24
C LEU A 299 3.55 -8.08 17.06
N ALA A 300 3.45 -7.32 18.16
CA ALA A 300 3.03 -5.93 18.13
C ALA A 300 4.01 -5.04 17.34
N ARG A 301 5.33 -5.20 17.52
CA ARG A 301 6.34 -4.45 16.75
C ARG A 301 6.27 -4.73 15.25
N ARG A 302 6.01 -5.97 14.85
CA ARG A 302 5.93 -6.35 13.43
C ARG A 302 4.68 -5.86 12.72
N SER A 303 3.62 -5.61 13.48
CA SER A 303 2.29 -5.25 12.93
C SER A 303 1.84 -3.84 13.31
N ASP A 304 2.68 -3.06 13.98
CA ASP A 304 2.31 -1.75 14.57
C ASP A 304 1.07 -1.88 15.48
N GLY A 305 1.06 -2.96 16.29
CA GLY A 305 -0.04 -3.37 17.13
C GLY A 305 0.05 -2.85 18.57
N GLU A 306 -1.02 -3.13 19.34
CA GLU A 306 -1.11 -2.83 20.77
C GLU A 306 -1.15 -4.14 21.59
N VAL A 307 -0.69 -4.08 22.85
CA VAL A 307 -0.68 -5.23 23.75
C VAL A 307 -1.57 -4.96 24.96
N ILE A 308 -2.48 -5.87 25.26
CA ILE A 308 -3.19 -5.92 26.53
C ILE A 308 -2.54 -7.01 27.37
N VAL A 309 -1.94 -6.65 28.49
CA VAL A 309 -1.39 -7.61 29.44
C VAL A 309 -2.48 -7.92 30.48
N LEU A 310 -2.93 -9.17 30.52
CA LEU A 310 -3.95 -9.61 31.45
C LEU A 310 -3.36 -10.56 32.49
N TYR A 311 -3.52 -10.18 33.74
CA TYR A 311 -3.26 -11.03 34.91
C TYR A 311 -4.57 -11.27 35.66
N VAL A 312 -4.92 -12.53 35.88
CA VAL A 312 -6.11 -12.88 36.68
C VAL A 312 -5.67 -13.29 38.07
N ASP A 313 -5.94 -12.41 39.02
CA ASP A 313 -5.58 -12.57 40.43
C ASP A 313 -6.75 -13.08 41.28
N ASN A 314 -6.61 -14.30 41.84
CA ASN A 314 -7.59 -14.88 42.74
C ASN A 314 -7.19 -14.80 44.20
N LEU A 315 -5.95 -14.37 44.50
CA LEU A 315 -5.38 -14.40 45.83
C LEU A 315 -5.11 -13.00 46.44
N GLY A 316 -5.23 -11.95 45.64
CA GLY A 316 -4.93 -10.56 46.04
C GLY A 316 -3.44 -10.30 46.20
N ASP A 317 -2.59 -10.99 45.42
CA ASP A 317 -1.13 -10.87 45.51
C ASP A 317 -0.62 -9.57 44.85
N GLN A 318 -0.57 -8.52 45.60
CA GLN A 318 -0.05 -7.22 45.16
C GLN A 318 1.44 -7.26 44.76
N GLN A 319 2.22 -8.21 45.28
CA GLN A 319 3.64 -8.32 44.93
C GLN A 319 3.79 -8.92 43.54
N ALA A 320 3.00 -9.93 43.19
CA ALA A 320 2.96 -10.50 41.84
C ALA A 320 2.52 -9.46 40.80
N ILE A 321 1.48 -8.68 41.12
CA ILE A 321 0.99 -7.59 40.25
C ILE A 321 2.11 -6.57 39.99
N ALA A 322 2.78 -6.08 41.05
CA ALA A 322 3.85 -5.09 40.91
C ALA A 322 5.05 -5.63 40.12
N LEU A 323 5.40 -6.89 40.30
CA LEU A 323 6.47 -7.56 39.55
C LEU A 323 6.12 -7.67 38.07
N LEU A 324 4.91 -8.09 37.73
CA LEU A 324 4.45 -8.22 36.36
C LEU A 324 4.31 -6.86 35.67
N GLN A 325 3.83 -5.84 36.37
CA GLN A 325 3.81 -4.47 35.86
C GLN A 325 5.21 -3.97 35.54
N GLY A 326 6.19 -4.19 36.42
CA GLY A 326 7.58 -3.82 36.19
C GLY A 326 8.21 -4.56 34.99
N LYS A 327 7.91 -5.86 34.83
CA LYS A 327 8.33 -6.63 33.64
C LYS A 327 7.67 -6.09 32.38
N SER A 328 6.37 -5.82 32.40
CA SER A 328 5.63 -5.27 31.27
C SER A 328 6.16 -3.90 30.86
N GLN A 329 6.39 -3.01 31.81
CA GLN A 329 6.96 -1.70 31.54
C GLN A 329 8.34 -1.78 30.88
N LYS A 330 9.18 -2.73 31.29
CA LYS A 330 10.50 -2.92 30.71
C LYS A 330 10.47 -3.52 29.31
N LEU A 331 9.61 -4.52 29.08
CA LEU A 331 9.58 -5.30 27.82
C LEU A 331 8.72 -4.64 26.73
N LEU A 332 7.75 -3.83 27.12
CA LEU A 332 6.79 -3.16 26.24
C LEU A 332 6.98 -1.63 26.21
N SER A 333 8.15 -1.13 26.63
CA SER A 333 8.40 0.32 26.75
C SER A 333 8.26 1.11 25.44
N ASP A 334 8.41 0.46 24.32
CA ASP A 334 8.32 1.01 22.95
C ASP A 334 6.99 0.68 22.25
N ILE A 335 6.05 0.04 22.97
CA ILE A 335 4.77 -0.42 22.44
C ILE A 335 3.65 0.20 23.26
N ARG A 336 2.53 0.51 22.62
CA ARG A 336 1.31 0.86 23.35
C ARG A 336 0.78 -0.38 24.06
N TYR A 337 0.69 -0.32 25.38
CA TYR A 337 0.13 -1.42 26.16
C TYR A 337 -0.75 -0.94 27.29
N GLU A 338 -1.72 -1.80 27.65
CA GLU A 338 -2.58 -1.65 28.83
C GLU A 338 -2.37 -2.85 29.74
N PHE A 339 -2.22 -2.61 31.06
CA PHE A 339 -2.12 -3.70 32.03
C PHE A 339 -3.44 -3.82 32.79
N LEU A 340 -4.05 -5.01 32.74
CA LEU A 340 -5.29 -5.33 33.41
C LEU A 340 -5.05 -6.40 34.47
N SER A 341 -5.52 -6.16 35.70
CA SER A 341 -5.60 -7.16 36.74
C SER A 341 -7.08 -7.37 37.09
N LEU A 342 -7.55 -8.59 36.93
CA LEU A 342 -8.95 -8.97 37.15
C LEU A 342 -9.00 -10.16 38.10
N SER A 343 -10.16 -10.37 38.75
CA SER A 343 -10.42 -11.53 39.62
C SER A 343 -11.51 -12.38 39.00
N GLY A 344 -11.34 -13.71 39.01
CA GLY A 344 -12.34 -14.63 38.45
C GLY A 344 -11.73 -15.92 37.93
N THR A 345 -12.52 -16.68 37.17
CA THR A 345 -12.05 -17.91 36.51
C THR A 345 -11.14 -17.54 35.36
N VAL A 346 -9.86 -17.98 35.39
CA VAL A 346 -8.82 -17.52 34.46
C VAL A 346 -9.23 -17.69 32.99
N PRO A 347 -9.71 -18.85 32.50
CA PRO A 347 -10.11 -19.00 31.10
C PRO A 347 -11.27 -18.09 30.71
N GLU A 348 -12.27 -17.92 31.57
CA GLU A 348 -13.46 -17.10 31.31
C GLU A 348 -13.07 -15.61 31.19
N GLU A 349 -12.23 -15.11 32.08
CA GLU A 349 -11.74 -13.73 32.05
C GLU A 349 -10.90 -13.43 30.83
N ILE A 350 -10.02 -14.37 30.40
CA ILE A 350 -9.26 -14.25 29.16
C ILE A 350 -10.19 -14.10 27.97
N LEU A 351 -11.18 -14.97 27.84
CA LEU A 351 -12.13 -14.92 26.72
C LEU A 351 -13.00 -13.67 26.75
N ARG A 352 -13.48 -13.29 27.93
CA ARG A 352 -14.31 -12.09 28.13
C ARG A 352 -13.56 -10.81 27.71
N VAL A 353 -12.31 -10.66 28.12
CA VAL A 353 -11.46 -9.53 27.75
C VAL A 353 -11.16 -9.57 26.25
N ALA A 354 -10.84 -10.74 25.70
CA ALA A 354 -10.55 -10.91 24.29
C ALA A 354 -11.72 -10.48 23.40
N GLU A 355 -12.95 -10.85 23.75
CA GLU A 355 -14.15 -10.45 23.00
C GLU A 355 -14.48 -8.97 23.19
N SER A 356 -14.48 -8.47 24.46
CA SER A 356 -14.86 -7.09 24.77
C SER A 356 -13.91 -6.05 24.16
N ARG A 357 -12.63 -6.38 24.07
CA ARG A 357 -11.57 -5.53 23.50
C ARG A 357 -11.31 -5.81 22.03
N LYS A 358 -12.04 -6.74 21.40
CA LYS A 358 -11.87 -7.15 19.99
C LYS A 358 -10.42 -7.52 19.67
N VAL A 359 -9.83 -8.34 20.51
CA VAL A 359 -8.44 -8.81 20.40
C VAL A 359 -8.27 -9.60 19.10
N THR A 360 -7.15 -9.41 18.44
CA THR A 360 -6.81 -10.10 17.20
C THR A 360 -6.28 -11.50 17.49
N ASP A 361 -5.39 -11.63 18.49
CA ASP A 361 -4.77 -12.89 18.89
C ASP A 361 -4.55 -12.94 20.41
N ILE A 362 -4.70 -14.12 20.99
CA ILE A 362 -4.39 -14.40 22.40
C ILE A 362 -3.02 -15.05 22.48
N VAL A 363 -2.11 -14.50 23.27
CA VAL A 363 -0.77 -15.06 23.53
C VAL A 363 -0.73 -15.57 24.96
N ILE A 364 -0.51 -16.88 25.13
CA ILE A 364 -0.55 -17.55 26.43
C ILE A 364 0.59 -18.57 26.57
N GLY A 365 1.07 -18.80 27.77
CA GLY A 365 2.07 -19.81 28.04
C GLY A 365 1.52 -21.24 27.84
N LYS A 366 2.32 -22.14 27.32
CA LYS A 366 1.92 -23.54 27.11
C LYS A 366 1.64 -24.29 28.42
N ARG A 367 2.39 -23.97 29.49
CA ARG A 367 2.24 -24.53 30.83
C ARG A 367 2.39 -23.42 31.88
N GLY A 368 1.67 -23.54 33.01
CA GLY A 368 1.83 -22.69 34.17
C GLY A 368 2.72 -23.34 35.24
N HIS A 369 2.38 -23.13 36.51
CA HIS A 369 3.18 -23.48 37.70
C HIS A 369 3.44 -24.97 37.95
N HIS A 370 2.84 -25.94 37.24
CA HIS A 370 2.97 -27.38 37.55
C HIS A 370 3.85 -28.11 36.51
N PRO A 371 5.17 -28.24 36.74
CA PRO A 371 6.10 -28.88 35.78
C PRO A 371 6.11 -30.41 35.79
N TRP A 372 5.37 -31.06 36.70
CA TRP A 372 5.49 -32.50 36.99
C TRP A 372 4.52 -33.41 36.26
N GLU A 373 3.50 -32.86 35.61
CA GLU A 373 2.57 -33.68 34.82
C GLU A 373 3.04 -33.74 33.37
N GLN A 374 3.05 -34.95 32.81
CA GLN A 374 3.29 -35.24 31.39
C GLN A 374 2.16 -34.70 30.48
N VAL A 375 1.54 -33.60 30.90
CA VAL A 375 0.47 -32.93 30.16
C VAL A 375 1.13 -32.05 29.10
N LEU A 376 0.76 -32.28 27.86
CA LEU A 376 1.28 -31.51 26.70
C LEU A 376 0.94 -30.04 26.75
N VAL A 377 -0.19 -29.64 27.36
CA VAL A 377 -0.70 -28.26 27.49
C VAL A 377 -1.30 -28.08 28.88
N GLY A 378 -1.09 -26.92 29.52
CA GLY A 378 -1.68 -26.60 30.82
C GLY A 378 -3.20 -26.49 30.76
N SER A 379 -3.90 -26.74 31.88
CA SER A 379 -5.38 -26.75 31.96
C SER A 379 -6.03 -25.45 31.50
N VAL A 380 -5.47 -24.29 31.87
CA VAL A 380 -5.95 -22.96 31.43
C VAL A 380 -5.77 -22.79 29.92
N SER A 381 -4.58 -23.09 29.42
CA SER A 381 -4.27 -22.95 28.00
C SER A 381 -5.10 -23.90 27.14
N GLN A 382 -5.37 -25.10 27.63
CA GLN A 382 -6.26 -26.06 26.97
C GLN A 382 -7.70 -25.57 26.95
N ALA A 383 -8.22 -25.07 28.07
CA ALA A 383 -9.58 -24.54 28.14
C ALA A 383 -9.77 -23.33 27.20
N VAL A 384 -8.79 -22.43 27.12
CA VAL A 384 -8.81 -21.31 26.18
C VAL A 384 -8.76 -21.77 24.74
N LEU A 385 -7.90 -22.76 24.41
CA LEU A 385 -7.81 -23.33 23.06
C LEU A 385 -9.10 -23.99 22.59
N GLU A 386 -9.81 -24.68 23.47
CA GLU A 386 -11.03 -25.41 23.14
C GLU A 386 -12.24 -24.49 22.95
N THR A 387 -12.24 -23.34 23.63
CA THR A 387 -13.42 -22.43 23.67
C THR A 387 -13.25 -21.12 22.92
N SER A 388 -12.00 -20.74 22.58
CA SER A 388 -11.74 -19.48 21.90
C SER A 388 -12.12 -19.53 20.42
N LEU A 389 -12.85 -18.50 19.97
CA LEU A 389 -13.06 -18.21 18.53
C LEU A 389 -11.95 -17.32 17.95
N ILE A 390 -11.07 -16.81 18.81
CA ILE A 390 -9.94 -15.94 18.45
C ILE A 390 -8.68 -16.83 18.38
N PRO A 391 -7.76 -16.62 17.41
CA PRO A 391 -6.52 -17.37 17.34
C PRO A 391 -5.71 -17.34 18.63
N VAL A 392 -5.18 -18.48 19.04
CA VAL A 392 -4.41 -18.63 20.28
C VAL A 392 -2.98 -19.04 19.95
N ILE A 393 -2.02 -18.29 20.44
CA ILE A 393 -0.59 -18.52 20.28
C ILE A 393 -0.04 -19.06 21.58
N LEU A 394 0.43 -20.31 21.57
CA LEU A 394 1.08 -20.93 22.71
C LEU A 394 2.57 -20.61 22.71
N VAL A 395 3.07 -20.14 23.84
CA VAL A 395 4.49 -19.84 24.06
C VAL A 395 5.11 -20.92 24.95
N GLU A 396 6.21 -21.48 24.48
CA GLU A 396 7.02 -22.46 25.22
C GLU A 396 8.36 -21.82 25.63
N SER A 397 8.91 -22.23 26.77
CA SER A 397 10.19 -21.68 27.25
C SER A 397 11.33 -22.05 26.30
N ARG A 398 12.22 -21.10 26.02
CA ARG A 398 13.43 -21.33 25.21
C ARG A 398 14.40 -22.34 25.83
N SER A 399 14.33 -22.57 27.12
CA SER A 399 15.20 -23.54 27.82
C SER A 399 14.88 -24.98 27.48
N GLU A 400 13.68 -25.32 27.01
CA GLU A 400 13.31 -26.68 26.62
C GLU A 400 13.70 -27.03 25.16
N GLN A 401 13.95 -26.07 24.30
CA GLN A 401 14.38 -26.32 22.90
C GLN A 401 15.82 -26.81 22.76
N SER A 402 16.65 -26.71 23.78
CA SER A 402 18.06 -27.14 23.77
C SER A 402 18.25 -28.62 24.09
N ILE A 403 17.21 -29.35 24.42
CA ILE A 403 17.30 -30.78 24.80
C ILE A 403 16.95 -31.72 23.60
N TYR A 404 16.37 -31.20 22.52
CA TYR A 404 15.95 -31.96 21.34
C TYR A 404 16.62 -31.52 20.02
N SER A 405 17.71 -30.73 20.06
CA SER A 405 18.50 -30.37 18.88
C SER A 405 19.85 -31.05 18.84
#